data_f9c61b1ec102f04b5f5d6f76e93302bd
#
_entry.id   f9c61b1ec102f04b5f5d6f76e93302bd
#
_cell.length_a   1.000
_cell.length_b   1.000
_cell.length_c   1.000
_cell.angle_alpha   90.00
_cell.angle_beta   90.00
_cell.angle_gamma   90.00
#
_symmetry.space_group_name_H-M   'P 1'
#
loop_
_entity.id
_entity.type
_entity.pdbx_description
1 polymer ?
#
loop_
_entity_poly.entity_id
_entity_poly.type
_entity_poly.pdbx_seq_one_letter_code
_entity_poly.pdbx_strand_id
1 'polypeptide(L)'
;MESQWSLLKEIKVSNHNYIEALADVPADSPWFSGHFPGEPILPGIALVYMAEQAIVQYALAKGEQVLLHALKRVRFTRPVRPGETLSINISGEEADEEILFSFKITNKENIVCSGSIAAKKINK
;
A
#
# COMPACT_ATOMS: atom_id res chain seq x y z
N MET A 1 6.21 3.80 -17.50
CA MET A 1 6.89 4.88 -16.77
C MET A 1 6.34 4.97 -15.35
N GLU A 2 7.22 4.96 -14.39
CA GLU A 2 6.78 5.05 -13.01
C GLU A 2 6.35 6.46 -12.66
N SER A 3 5.25 6.55 -11.92
CA SER A 3 4.77 7.83 -11.42
C SER A 3 5.64 8.30 -10.27
N GLN A 4 5.93 9.61 -10.23
CA GLN A 4 6.65 10.17 -9.08
C GLN A 4 5.85 10.09 -7.78
N TRP A 5 4.55 9.75 -7.88
CA TRP A 5 3.71 9.51 -6.70
C TRP A 5 3.90 8.11 -6.13
N SER A 6 4.48 7.19 -6.91
CA SER A 6 4.72 5.83 -6.46
C SER A 6 5.95 5.79 -5.58
N LEU A 7 5.80 5.21 -4.40
CA LEU A 7 6.89 5.06 -3.44
C LEU A 7 7.37 3.62 -3.32
N LEU A 8 6.70 2.68 -3.99
CA LEU A 8 7.11 1.28 -3.95
C LEU A 8 8.43 1.07 -4.66
N LYS A 9 9.32 0.33 -4.00
CA LYS A 9 10.64 -0.02 -4.50
C LYS A 9 10.69 -1.44 -5.01
N GLU A 10 10.13 -2.34 -4.24
CA GLU A 10 10.28 -3.77 -4.45
C GLU A 10 9.04 -4.47 -3.97
N ILE A 11 8.59 -5.45 -4.74
CA ILE A 11 7.45 -6.27 -4.36
C ILE A 11 7.89 -7.72 -4.43
N LYS A 12 7.72 -8.44 -3.33
CA LYS A 12 7.95 -9.87 -3.26
C LYS A 12 6.63 -10.56 -3.06
N VAL A 13 6.36 -11.55 -3.87
CA VAL A 13 5.10 -12.28 -3.81
C VAL A 13 5.39 -13.69 -3.34
N SER A 14 4.67 -14.13 -2.32
CA SER A 14 4.72 -15.52 -1.91
C SER A 14 3.42 -16.21 -2.32
N ASN A 15 3.30 -17.48 -1.97
CA ASN A 15 2.10 -18.25 -2.29
C ASN A 15 0.90 -17.77 -1.49
N HIS A 16 -0.31 -18.07 -1.98
CA HIS A 16 -1.56 -17.87 -1.24
C HIS A 16 -1.91 -16.42 -0.94
N ASN A 17 -1.72 -15.55 -1.93
CA ASN A 17 -2.13 -14.15 -1.83
C ASN A 17 -1.42 -13.38 -0.72
N TYR A 18 -0.17 -13.73 -0.45
CA TYR A 18 0.65 -12.99 0.50
C TYR A 18 1.64 -12.12 -0.25
N ILE A 19 1.69 -10.84 0.09
CA ILE A 19 2.53 -9.86 -0.59
C ILE A 19 3.42 -9.16 0.42
N GLU A 20 4.70 -9.04 0.10
CA GLU A 20 5.62 -8.20 0.85
C GLU A 20 6.15 -7.13 -0.08
N ALA A 21 6.19 -5.90 0.37
CA ALA A 21 6.70 -4.81 -0.44
C ALA A 21 7.53 -3.87 0.42
N LEU A 22 8.43 -3.15 -0.22
CA LEU A 22 9.25 -2.12 0.41
C LEU A 22 9.00 -0.80 -0.29
N ALA A 23 9.03 0.27 0.48
CA ALA A 23 8.87 1.62 -0.04
C ALA A 23 9.86 2.56 0.62
N ASP A 24 10.38 3.50 -0.15
CA ASP A 24 11.20 4.58 0.37
C ASP A 24 10.41 5.88 0.26
N VAL A 25 10.64 6.77 1.22
CA VAL A 25 9.93 8.05 1.26
C VAL A 25 10.97 9.17 1.05
N PRO A 26 11.23 9.56 -0.22
CA PRO A 26 12.23 10.60 -0.47
C PRO A 26 11.73 11.97 -0.05
N ALA A 27 12.67 12.83 0.37
CA ALA A 27 12.33 14.16 0.85
C ALA A 27 11.69 15.04 -0.22
N ASP A 28 11.97 14.76 -1.49
CA ASP A 28 11.44 15.54 -2.61
C ASP A 28 10.17 14.95 -3.21
N SER A 29 9.55 13.99 -2.52
CA SER A 29 8.30 13.40 -2.99
C SER A 29 7.21 14.46 -3.10
N PRO A 30 6.42 14.45 -4.19
CA PRO A 30 5.33 15.42 -4.33
C PRO A 30 4.25 15.26 -3.26
N TRP A 31 4.21 14.10 -2.58
CA TRP A 31 3.27 13.89 -1.48
C TRP A 31 3.44 14.90 -0.33
N PHE A 32 4.63 15.49 -0.20
CA PHE A 32 4.89 16.45 0.87
C PHE A 32 4.50 17.88 0.50
N SER A 33 4.12 18.13 -0.74
CA SER A 33 3.80 19.48 -1.19
C SER A 33 2.57 20.03 -0.47
N GLY A 34 2.73 21.14 0.24
CA GLY A 34 1.62 21.78 0.93
C GLY A 34 1.17 21.11 2.21
N HIS A 35 1.80 20.00 2.61
CA HIS A 35 1.41 19.30 3.83
C HIS A 35 2.34 19.69 4.97
N PHE A 36 1.78 20.48 5.90
CA PHE A 36 2.43 20.87 7.14
C PHE A 36 3.74 21.62 6.92
N PRO A 37 3.68 22.89 6.46
CA PRO A 37 4.90 23.67 6.27
C PRO A 37 5.77 23.66 7.52
N GLY A 38 7.07 23.39 7.33
CA GLY A 38 8.01 23.31 8.44
C GLY A 38 8.10 21.96 9.10
N GLU A 39 7.14 21.06 8.84
CA GLU A 39 7.15 19.72 9.42
C GLU A 39 6.51 18.72 8.45
N PRO A 40 7.27 18.27 7.46
CA PRO A 40 6.71 17.42 6.41
C PRO A 40 6.31 16.05 6.94
N ILE A 41 5.06 15.69 6.70
CA ILE A 41 4.49 14.40 7.08
C ILE A 41 3.80 13.84 5.85
N LEU A 42 4.04 12.57 5.59
CA LEU A 42 3.39 11.89 4.46
C LEU A 42 1.89 11.79 4.74
N PRO A 43 1.03 12.23 3.79
CA PRO A 43 -0.41 12.13 4.02
C PRO A 43 -0.86 10.67 4.06
N GLY A 44 -1.87 10.39 4.89
CA GLY A 44 -2.37 9.03 5.06
C GLY A 44 -2.79 8.36 3.76
N ILE A 45 -3.34 9.14 2.83
CA ILE A 45 -3.78 8.58 1.55
C ILE A 45 -2.60 8.01 0.75
N ALA A 46 -1.39 8.52 0.96
CA ALA A 46 -0.21 7.97 0.29
C ALA A 46 0.09 6.56 0.79
N LEU A 47 -0.14 6.30 2.07
CA LEU A 47 0.06 4.98 2.65
C LEU A 47 -0.94 3.98 2.10
N VAL A 48 -2.21 4.39 2.01
CA VAL A 48 -3.24 3.56 1.39
C VAL A 48 -2.91 3.28 -0.08
N TYR A 49 -2.44 4.30 -0.79
CA TYR A 49 -2.07 4.17 -2.20
C TYR A 49 -0.96 3.13 -2.39
N MET A 50 0.01 3.07 -1.48
CA MET A 50 1.06 2.04 -1.54
C MET A 50 0.46 0.63 -1.47
N ALA A 51 -0.46 0.41 -0.54
CA ALA A 51 -1.10 -0.89 -0.40
C ALA A 51 -1.90 -1.23 -1.66
N GLU A 52 -2.63 -0.26 -2.19
CA GLU A 52 -3.41 -0.47 -3.41
C GLU A 52 -2.51 -0.82 -4.60
N GLN A 53 -1.41 -0.10 -4.76
CA GLN A 53 -0.47 -0.39 -5.85
C GLN A 53 0.12 -1.79 -5.73
N ALA A 54 0.49 -2.20 -4.52
CA ALA A 54 1.06 -3.52 -4.32
C ALA A 54 0.06 -4.61 -4.71
N ILE A 55 -1.21 -4.43 -4.35
CA ILE A 55 -2.26 -5.39 -4.70
C ILE A 55 -2.45 -5.46 -6.22
N VAL A 56 -2.54 -4.31 -6.88
CA VAL A 56 -2.75 -4.26 -8.33
C VAL A 56 -1.58 -4.91 -9.06
N GLN A 57 -0.35 -4.60 -8.66
CA GLN A 57 0.82 -5.17 -9.30
C GLN A 57 0.92 -6.68 -9.07
N TYR A 58 0.53 -7.13 -7.87
CA TYR A 58 0.48 -8.56 -7.58
C TYR A 58 -0.50 -9.27 -8.51
N ALA A 59 -1.70 -8.71 -8.68
CA ALA A 59 -2.71 -9.31 -9.54
C ALA A 59 -2.23 -9.34 -11.00
N LEU A 60 -1.65 -8.25 -11.48
CA LEU A 60 -1.14 -8.20 -12.85
C LEU A 60 -0.04 -9.22 -13.09
N ALA A 61 0.82 -9.45 -12.11
CA ALA A 61 1.89 -10.45 -12.24
C ALA A 61 1.33 -11.87 -12.38
N LYS A 62 0.12 -12.09 -11.87
CA LYS A 62 -0.58 -13.38 -12.01
C LYS A 62 -1.46 -13.45 -13.25
N GLY A 63 -1.45 -12.40 -14.08
CA GLY A 63 -2.32 -12.32 -15.24
C GLY A 63 -3.77 -12.02 -14.90
N GLU A 64 -4.01 -11.44 -13.74
CA GLU A 64 -5.35 -11.12 -13.27
C GLU A 64 -5.55 -9.62 -13.17
N GLN A 65 -6.80 -9.21 -13.23
CA GLN A 65 -7.19 -7.84 -12.97
C GLN A 65 -8.16 -7.82 -11.80
N VAL A 66 -8.02 -6.83 -10.95
CA VAL A 66 -8.90 -6.67 -9.80
C VAL A 66 -9.42 -5.25 -9.75
N LEU A 67 -10.64 -5.11 -9.25
CA LEU A 67 -11.25 -3.82 -8.98
C LEU A 67 -11.28 -3.63 -7.47
N LEU A 68 -10.56 -2.64 -6.98
CA LEU A 68 -10.56 -2.31 -5.56
C LEU A 68 -11.80 -1.44 -5.31
N HIS A 69 -12.70 -1.90 -4.46
CA HIS A 69 -13.99 -1.21 -4.32
C HIS A 69 -14.36 -0.78 -2.91
N ALA A 70 -13.61 -1.19 -1.90
CA ALA A 70 -13.90 -0.76 -0.54
C ALA A 70 -12.65 -0.74 0.31
N LEU A 71 -12.59 0.26 1.15
CA LEU A 71 -11.51 0.43 2.11
C LEU A 71 -12.14 0.37 3.50
N LYS A 72 -11.63 -0.52 4.36
CA LYS A 72 -12.25 -0.77 5.65
C LYS A 72 -11.23 -0.71 6.79
N ARG A 73 -11.66 -0.18 7.92
CA ARG A 73 -10.91 -0.22 9.18
C ARG A 73 -9.49 0.34 9.08
N VAL A 74 -9.34 1.40 8.30
CA VAL A 74 -8.03 2.02 8.15
C VAL A 74 -7.67 2.81 9.39
N ARG A 75 -6.46 2.57 9.89
CA ARG A 75 -5.95 3.28 11.06
C ARG A 75 -4.56 3.81 10.74
N PHE A 76 -4.37 5.09 11.04
CA PHE A 76 -3.08 5.74 10.94
C PHE A 76 -2.56 5.93 12.35
N THR A 77 -1.49 5.22 12.71
CA THR A 77 -1.06 5.18 14.10
C THR A 77 0.18 6.00 14.38
N ARG A 78 1.00 6.28 13.36
CA ARG A 78 2.20 7.09 13.51
C ARG A 78 2.44 7.89 12.24
N PRO A 79 2.96 9.11 12.36
CA PRO A 79 3.33 9.88 11.17
C PRO A 79 4.55 9.27 10.48
N VAL A 80 4.61 9.46 9.15
CA VAL A 80 5.76 9.05 8.34
C VAL A 80 6.42 10.30 7.80
N ARG A 81 7.72 10.39 7.97
CA ARG A 81 8.51 11.56 7.57
C ARG A 81 9.46 11.23 6.45
N PRO A 82 10.00 12.24 5.77
CA PRO A 82 10.99 11.99 4.71
C PRO A 82 12.17 11.19 5.22
N GLY A 83 12.68 10.31 4.36
CA GLY A 83 13.86 9.51 4.66
C GLY A 83 13.54 8.16 5.27
N GLU A 84 12.28 7.90 5.60
CA GLU A 84 11.91 6.61 6.20
C GLU A 84 11.72 5.54 5.15
N THR A 85 12.02 4.30 5.54
CA THR A 85 11.78 3.13 4.71
C THR A 85 10.66 2.34 5.35
N LEU A 86 9.71 1.92 4.53
CA LEU A 86 8.51 1.25 5.01
C LEU A 86 8.44 -0.17 4.47
N SER A 87 7.91 -1.06 5.29
CA SER A 87 7.59 -2.43 4.88
C SER A 87 6.08 -2.56 4.81
N ILE A 88 5.59 -3.17 3.74
CA ILE A 88 4.17 -3.39 3.54
C ILE A 88 3.93 -4.89 3.47
N ASN A 89 3.08 -5.39 4.36
CA ASN A 89 2.71 -6.80 4.40
C ASN A 89 1.22 -6.91 4.16
N ILE A 90 0.83 -7.72 3.19
CA ILE A 90 -0.57 -7.85 2.78
C ILE A 90 -0.91 -9.32 2.67
N SER A 91 -2.04 -9.72 3.25
CA SER A 91 -2.55 -11.07 3.09
C SER A 91 -3.98 -11.01 2.57
N GLY A 92 -4.28 -11.86 1.58
CA GLY A 92 -5.60 -11.90 0.96
C GLY A 92 -6.36 -13.15 1.31
N GLU A 93 -7.64 -13.01 1.62
CA GLU A 93 -8.55 -14.12 1.82
C GLU A 93 -9.63 -14.07 0.77
N GLU A 94 -9.78 -15.17 0.04
CA GLU A 94 -10.80 -15.24 -0.99
C GLU A 94 -12.11 -15.74 -0.41
N ALA A 95 -13.19 -15.09 -0.80
CA ALA A 95 -14.55 -15.47 -0.40
C ALA A 95 -15.44 -15.19 -1.61
N ASP A 96 -15.97 -16.25 -2.20
CA ASP A 96 -16.79 -16.14 -3.42
C ASP A 96 -16.04 -15.43 -4.54
N GLU A 97 -16.52 -14.30 -5.03
CA GLU A 97 -15.87 -13.55 -6.09
C GLU A 97 -15.03 -12.41 -5.60
N GLU A 98 -14.92 -12.28 -4.28
CA GLU A 98 -14.16 -11.19 -3.68
C GLU A 98 -12.91 -11.70 -2.99
N ILE A 99 -11.95 -10.79 -2.84
CA ILE A 99 -10.76 -11.04 -2.04
C ILE A 99 -10.67 -9.89 -1.04
N LEU A 100 -10.51 -10.24 0.23
CA LEU A 100 -10.27 -9.23 1.25
C LEU A 100 -8.78 -9.21 1.57
N PHE A 101 -8.14 -8.10 1.24
CA PHE A 101 -6.72 -7.91 1.51
C PHE A 101 -6.54 -7.12 2.80
N SER A 102 -5.87 -7.72 3.77
CA SER A 102 -5.51 -7.05 5.01
C SER A 102 -4.07 -6.57 4.90
N PHE A 103 -3.83 -5.29 5.15
CA PHE A 103 -2.50 -4.72 5.00
C PHE A 103 -2.00 -4.11 6.30
N LYS A 104 -0.69 -4.13 6.45
CA LYS A 104 0.01 -3.53 7.56
C LYS A 104 1.27 -2.87 7.03
N ILE A 105 1.45 -1.61 7.32
CA ILE A 105 2.63 -0.85 6.92
C ILE A 105 3.42 -0.50 8.18
N THR A 106 4.70 -0.84 8.19
CA THR A 106 5.55 -0.63 9.34
C THR A 106 6.80 0.15 9.00
N ASN A 107 7.27 0.90 9.97
CA ASN A 107 8.58 1.53 9.94
C ASN A 107 9.39 0.85 11.04
N LYS A 108 10.36 0.02 10.63
CA LYS A 108 11.06 -0.88 11.55
C LYS A 108 10.03 -1.79 12.22
N GLU A 109 9.87 -1.70 13.55
CA GLU A 109 8.92 -2.54 14.26
C GLU A 109 7.61 -1.83 14.58
N ASN A 110 7.50 -0.57 14.19
CA ASN A 110 6.33 0.24 14.54
C ASN A 110 5.31 0.26 13.41
N ILE A 111 4.07 -0.04 13.74
CA ILE A 111 2.98 0.04 12.77
C ILE A 111 2.65 1.51 12.54
N VAL A 112 2.65 1.93 11.28
CA VAL A 112 2.28 3.30 10.92
C VAL A 112 0.88 3.35 10.32
N CYS A 113 0.44 2.26 9.67
CA CYS A 113 -0.89 2.20 9.07
C CYS A 113 -1.33 0.76 8.94
N SER A 114 -2.62 0.50 9.09
CA SER A 114 -3.20 -0.81 8.83
C SER A 114 -4.62 -0.65 8.34
N GLY A 115 -5.14 -1.70 7.69
CA GLY A 115 -6.50 -1.68 7.20
C GLY A 115 -6.78 -2.86 6.30
N SER A 116 -7.93 -2.81 5.64
CA SER A 116 -8.34 -3.83 4.70
C SER A 116 -8.87 -3.21 3.42
N ILE A 117 -8.64 -3.88 2.30
CA ILE A 117 -9.12 -3.46 1.00
C ILE A 117 -9.87 -4.62 0.39
N ALA A 118 -11.12 -4.40 0.03
CA ALA A 118 -11.92 -5.41 -0.64
C ALA A 118 -11.79 -5.24 -2.15
N ALA A 119 -11.55 -6.34 -2.83
CA ALA A 119 -11.34 -6.35 -4.27
C ALA A 119 -12.19 -7.39 -4.94
N LYS A 120 -12.59 -7.14 -6.18
CA LYS A 120 -13.28 -8.11 -7.02
C LYS A 120 -12.40 -8.47 -8.19
N LYS A 121 -12.39 -9.74 -8.57
CA LYS A 121 -11.72 -10.16 -9.79
C LYS A 121 -12.55 -9.71 -10.98
N ILE A 122 -11.88 -9.14 -11.97
CA ILE A 122 -12.54 -8.73 -13.19
C ILE A 122 -12.38 -9.88 -14.19
N ASN A 123 -13.49 -10.46 -14.57
CA ASN A 123 -13.50 -11.52 -15.57
C ASN A 123 -13.76 -10.94 -16.93
N LYS A 124 -12.99 -11.38 -17.92
CA LYS A 124 -13.23 -11.00 -19.31
C LYS A 124 -14.03 -12.06 -20.00
#